data_010bd4edcc596aa201ad1b9742f48c89
#
_entry.id   010bd4edcc596aa201ad1b9742f48c89
#
_cell.length_a   1.000
_cell.length_b   1.000
_cell.length_c   1.000
_cell.angle_alpha   90.00
_cell.angle_beta   90.00
_cell.angle_gamma   90.00
#
_symmetry.space_group_name_H-M   'P 1'
#
loop_
_entity.id
_entity.type
_entity.pdbx_description
1 polymer ?
#
loop_
_entity_poly.entity_id
_entity_poly.type
_entity_poly.pdbx_seq_one_letter_code
_entity_poly.pdbx_strand_id
1 'polypeptide(L)'
;YLTAARRIDEDVTGFFFARGDIYEDAAHHNAVFVGRDEDGIPRYAHSKGTAGNFRLDVKGSDKAFNFCYRGEGERLFVFEAPIDLLSFLCLFKKGWQKQSYLSLGGVGEKALLRFLSDRPNIKTVYLCLDSDQAGNDACSRLVKLMPEGYTVHRLLPLYKDWNEVLQHRAEITDGKYLREAIYGLKEPPQEETVEIIRMSEVDTQTVEWLWEPYIPFGKVTI
;
A
#
# COMPACT_ATOMS: atom_id res chain seq x y z
N TYR A 1 15.17 7.88 -15.08
CA TYR A 1 15.58 7.37 -13.77
C TYR A 1 14.49 6.51 -13.14
N LEU A 2 13.28 7.04 -12.95
CA LEU A 2 12.19 6.30 -12.29
C LEU A 2 11.85 5.00 -13.03
N THR A 3 11.76 5.02 -14.34
CA THR A 3 11.45 3.83 -15.16
C THR A 3 12.67 2.92 -15.34
N ALA A 4 13.81 3.46 -15.76
CA ALA A 4 14.97 2.66 -16.10
C ALA A 4 15.71 2.12 -14.86
N ALA A 5 16.00 2.98 -13.86
CA ALA A 5 16.78 2.60 -12.69
C ALA A 5 15.92 2.05 -11.53
N ARG A 6 14.72 2.61 -11.33
CA ARG A 6 13.81 2.21 -10.24
C ARG A 6 12.75 1.22 -10.66
N ARG A 7 12.66 0.89 -11.97
CA ARG A 7 11.69 -0.07 -12.53
C ARG A 7 10.23 0.31 -12.30
N ILE A 8 9.95 1.58 -12.02
CA ILE A 8 8.57 2.06 -11.88
C ILE A 8 7.93 2.08 -13.28
N ASP A 9 6.76 1.51 -13.41
CA ASP A 9 6.07 1.37 -14.68
C ASP A 9 5.68 2.74 -15.27
N GLU A 10 5.74 2.85 -16.59
CA GLU A 10 5.52 4.12 -17.30
C GLU A 10 4.12 4.69 -17.11
N ASP A 11 3.10 3.83 -17.01
CA ASP A 11 1.72 4.25 -16.76
C ASP A 11 1.55 4.89 -15.37
N VAL A 12 2.23 4.35 -14.32
CA VAL A 12 2.23 4.92 -12.97
C VAL A 12 2.98 6.23 -12.96
N THR A 13 4.18 6.26 -13.55
CA THR A 13 5.00 7.48 -13.64
C THR A 13 4.26 8.57 -14.43
N GLY A 14 3.72 8.23 -15.61
CA GLY A 14 2.98 9.14 -16.47
C GLY A 14 1.75 9.75 -15.82
N PHE A 15 1.04 8.96 -14.99
CA PHE A 15 -0.09 9.47 -14.24
C PHE A 15 0.28 10.64 -13.31
N PHE A 16 1.35 10.50 -12.52
CA PHE A 16 1.79 11.56 -11.59
C PHE A 16 2.48 12.72 -12.31
N PHE A 17 3.16 12.46 -13.45
CA PHE A 17 3.70 13.52 -14.30
C PHE A 17 2.58 14.40 -14.90
N ALA A 18 1.54 13.80 -15.45
CA ALA A 18 0.41 14.52 -16.02
C ALA A 18 -0.31 15.42 -15.00
N ARG A 19 -0.26 15.05 -13.72
CA ARG A 19 -0.81 15.85 -12.61
C ARG A 19 0.16 16.93 -12.09
N GLY A 20 1.41 16.93 -12.54
CA GLY A 20 2.45 17.81 -12.03
C GLY A 20 2.87 17.47 -10.58
N ASP A 21 2.60 16.25 -10.11
CA ASP A 21 3.00 15.77 -8.79
C ASP A 21 4.44 15.23 -8.78
N ILE A 22 4.96 14.91 -9.97
CA ILE A 22 6.37 14.57 -10.20
C ILE A 22 6.88 15.37 -11.40
N TYR A 23 8.10 15.87 -11.31
CA TYR A 23 8.79 16.49 -12.45
C TYR A 23 10.32 16.32 -12.32
N GLU A 24 11.04 16.61 -13.40
CA GLU A 24 12.50 16.68 -13.41
C GLU A 24 12.95 18.14 -13.28
N ASP A 25 13.83 18.43 -12.33
CA ASP A 25 14.40 19.78 -12.22
C ASP A 25 15.39 20.03 -13.37
N ALA A 26 15.25 21.20 -14.00
CA ALA A 26 16.03 21.54 -15.18
C ALA A 26 17.51 21.78 -14.94
N ALA A 27 17.92 22.07 -13.71
CA ALA A 27 19.29 22.43 -13.38
C ALA A 27 20.17 21.21 -13.09
N HIS A 28 19.61 20.20 -12.42
CA HIS A 28 20.36 19.05 -11.92
C HIS A 28 19.79 17.70 -12.37
N HIS A 29 18.70 17.72 -13.13
CA HIS A 29 17.99 16.52 -13.58
C HIS A 29 17.54 15.59 -12.43
N ASN A 30 17.28 16.16 -11.25
CA ASN A 30 16.75 15.43 -10.11
C ASN A 30 15.25 15.15 -10.29
N ALA A 31 14.80 14.02 -9.77
CA ALA A 31 13.36 13.75 -9.66
C ALA A 31 12.79 14.55 -8.47
N VAL A 32 11.77 15.34 -8.71
CA VAL A 32 11.09 16.15 -7.68
C VAL A 32 9.70 15.62 -7.46
N PHE A 33 9.38 15.36 -6.20
CA PHE A 33 8.06 14.87 -5.75
C PHE A 33 7.35 16.00 -4.99
N VAL A 34 6.14 16.34 -5.43
CA VAL A 34 5.36 17.48 -4.91
C VAL A 34 4.27 16.97 -3.99
N GLY A 35 4.19 17.55 -2.80
CA GLY A 35 3.06 17.40 -1.89
C GLY A 35 2.15 18.61 -1.93
N ARG A 36 0.84 18.38 -2.02
CA ARG A 36 -0.17 19.42 -2.15
C ARG A 36 -1.16 19.36 -0.99
N ASP A 37 -1.75 20.52 -0.67
CA ASP A 37 -2.92 20.57 0.22
C ASP A 37 -4.22 20.12 -0.51
N GLU A 38 -5.37 20.26 0.16
CA GLU A 38 -6.66 19.85 -0.39
C GLU A 38 -7.13 20.72 -1.56
N ASP A 39 -6.68 21.99 -1.58
CA ASP A 39 -6.95 22.93 -2.67
C ASP A 39 -6.03 22.71 -3.88
N GLY A 40 -5.14 21.72 -3.82
CA GLY A 40 -4.17 21.42 -4.85
C GLY A 40 -2.95 22.34 -4.87
N ILE A 41 -2.77 23.20 -3.85
CA ILE A 41 -1.65 24.13 -3.76
C ILE A 41 -0.40 23.39 -3.31
N PRO A 42 0.75 23.51 -4.01
CA PRO A 42 2.01 22.91 -3.58
C PRO A 42 2.46 23.47 -2.22
N ARG A 43 2.70 22.60 -1.25
CA ARG A 43 3.17 22.95 0.10
C ARG A 43 4.50 22.28 0.45
N TYR A 44 4.85 21.23 -0.28
CA TYR A 44 6.05 20.45 -0.06
C TYR A 44 6.66 20.02 -1.38
N ALA A 45 7.96 19.97 -1.46
CA ALA A 45 8.68 19.35 -2.55
C ALA A 45 9.95 18.64 -2.04
N HIS A 46 10.15 17.42 -2.50
CA HIS A 46 11.34 16.62 -2.21
C HIS A 46 12.12 16.36 -3.49
N SER A 47 13.39 16.75 -3.51
CA SER A 47 14.31 16.51 -4.63
C SER A 47 15.17 15.28 -4.35
N LYS A 48 15.15 14.34 -5.27
CA LYS A 48 15.95 13.10 -5.23
C LYS A 48 16.89 13.05 -6.42
N GLY A 49 18.20 12.97 -6.13
CA GLY A 49 19.23 12.82 -7.16
C GLY A 49 19.09 11.54 -7.97
N THR A 50 19.22 11.68 -9.28
CA THR A 50 19.13 10.56 -10.23
C THR A 50 20.46 9.85 -10.44
N ALA A 51 21.58 10.53 -10.15
CA ALA A 51 22.95 10.04 -10.33
C ALA A 51 23.69 9.76 -9.01
N GLY A 52 22.99 9.68 -7.86
CA GLY A 52 23.64 9.44 -6.57
C GLY A 52 22.69 9.49 -5.38
N ASN A 53 23.26 9.70 -4.19
CA ASN A 53 22.50 9.67 -2.93
C ASN A 53 21.93 11.02 -2.51
N PHE A 54 21.95 12.04 -3.39
CA PHE A 54 21.40 13.35 -3.09
C PHE A 54 19.92 13.25 -2.78
N ARG A 55 19.52 13.88 -1.69
CA ARG A 55 18.12 14.07 -1.30
C ARG A 55 17.99 15.35 -0.49
N LEU A 56 16.99 16.15 -0.81
CA LEU A 56 16.77 17.44 -0.15
C LEU A 56 15.29 17.80 -0.18
N ASP A 57 14.76 18.22 0.95
CA ASP A 57 13.48 18.93 0.97
C ASP A 57 13.70 20.38 0.54
N VAL A 58 12.92 20.85 -0.43
CA VAL A 58 13.04 22.21 -0.96
C VAL A 58 12.77 23.22 0.18
N LYS A 59 13.56 24.29 0.23
CA LYS A 59 13.43 25.33 1.27
C LYS A 59 12.01 25.89 1.27
N GLY A 60 11.40 25.98 2.46
CA GLY A 60 10.03 26.42 2.65
C GLY A 60 8.97 25.31 2.57
N SER A 61 9.39 24.09 2.33
CA SER A 61 8.49 22.92 2.37
C SER A 61 7.94 22.65 3.77
N ASP A 62 6.63 22.37 3.84
CA ASP A 62 5.98 21.87 5.05
C ASP A 62 5.80 20.35 4.97
N LYS A 63 6.51 19.63 5.85
CA LYS A 63 6.47 18.16 5.89
C LYS A 63 5.10 17.56 6.23
N ALA A 64 4.17 18.36 6.69
CA ALA A 64 2.79 17.92 6.89
C ALA A 64 2.05 17.60 5.57
N PHE A 65 2.52 18.16 4.45
CA PHE A 65 1.92 17.99 3.13
C PHE A 65 2.80 17.15 2.19
N ASN A 66 3.25 16.01 2.63
CA ASN A 66 4.16 15.18 1.83
C ASN A 66 3.48 14.60 0.58
N PHE A 67 4.31 14.01 -0.32
CA PHE A 67 3.83 13.39 -1.55
C PHE A 67 2.75 12.34 -1.25
N CYS A 68 1.60 12.45 -1.90
CA CYS A 68 0.45 11.58 -1.64
C CYS A 68 -0.48 11.46 -2.86
N TYR A 69 -1.32 10.44 -2.82
CA TYR A 69 -2.51 10.31 -3.67
C TYR A 69 -3.75 10.16 -2.78
N ARG A 70 -4.80 10.90 -3.10
CA ARG A 70 -6.06 10.90 -2.35
C ARG A 70 -7.14 10.18 -3.17
N GLY A 71 -7.42 8.93 -2.82
CA GLY A 71 -8.55 8.17 -3.36
C GLY A 71 -9.80 8.36 -2.47
N GLU A 72 -10.94 7.86 -2.90
CA GLU A 72 -12.20 7.98 -2.17
C GLU A 72 -12.46 6.83 -1.18
N GLY A 73 -11.64 5.78 -1.22
CA GLY A 73 -11.77 4.61 -0.34
C GLY A 73 -11.38 4.90 1.11
N GLU A 74 -11.65 3.94 1.98
CA GLU A 74 -11.44 4.03 3.42
C GLU A 74 -10.06 3.54 3.88
N ARG A 75 -9.15 3.22 2.95
CA ARG A 75 -7.83 2.67 3.24
C ARG A 75 -6.73 3.66 2.88
N LEU A 76 -5.77 3.80 3.79
CA LEU A 76 -4.56 4.59 3.60
C LEU A 76 -3.33 3.68 3.69
N PHE A 77 -2.45 3.76 2.69
CA PHE A 77 -1.17 3.09 2.66
C PHE A 77 -0.05 4.12 2.87
N VAL A 78 0.82 3.87 3.84
CA VAL A 78 1.83 4.82 4.32
C VAL A 78 3.22 4.26 4.07
N PHE A 79 4.07 5.05 3.40
CA PHE A 79 5.42 4.67 2.97
C PHE A 79 6.46 5.62 3.53
N GLU A 80 7.71 5.18 3.61
CA GLU A 80 8.82 6.04 4.03
C GLU A 80 9.17 7.06 2.94
N ALA A 81 9.26 6.63 1.68
CA ALA A 81 9.64 7.49 0.56
C ALA A 81 8.64 7.42 -0.62
N PRO A 82 8.62 8.47 -1.49
CA PRO A 82 7.76 8.48 -2.68
C PRO A 82 8.04 7.32 -3.65
N ILE A 83 9.30 6.89 -3.76
CA ILE A 83 9.70 5.79 -4.64
C ILE A 83 9.05 4.47 -4.20
N ASP A 84 8.97 4.22 -2.90
CA ASP A 84 8.33 3.03 -2.35
C ASP A 84 6.82 3.03 -2.60
N LEU A 85 6.18 4.19 -2.43
CA LEU A 85 4.78 4.39 -2.79
C LEU A 85 4.54 4.04 -4.27
N LEU A 86 5.31 4.60 -5.20
CA LEU A 86 5.17 4.33 -6.63
C LEU A 86 5.45 2.86 -6.96
N SER A 87 6.43 2.25 -6.30
CA SER A 87 6.76 0.83 -6.46
C SER A 87 5.62 -0.06 -6.02
N PHE A 88 4.99 0.26 -4.90
CA PHE A 88 3.80 -0.45 -4.42
C PHE A 88 2.64 -0.37 -5.42
N LEU A 89 2.40 0.80 -6.04
CA LEU A 89 1.39 0.94 -7.07
C LEU A 89 1.66 0.06 -8.30
N CYS A 90 2.93 -0.12 -8.67
CA CYS A 90 3.32 -1.02 -9.77
C CYS A 90 3.08 -2.49 -9.42
N LEU A 91 3.28 -2.89 -8.17
CA LEU A 91 3.03 -4.25 -7.69
C LEU A 91 1.53 -4.57 -7.55
N PHE A 92 0.72 -3.57 -7.18
CA PHE A 92 -0.70 -3.72 -6.88
C PHE A 92 -1.58 -2.81 -7.76
N LYS A 93 -1.43 -2.93 -9.08
CA LYS A 93 -2.06 -2.04 -10.08
C LYS A 93 -3.58 -2.03 -10.07
N LYS A 94 -4.23 -3.15 -9.75
CA LYS A 94 -5.68 -3.26 -9.93
C LYS A 94 -6.44 -2.37 -8.95
N GLY A 95 -7.06 -1.31 -9.48
CA GLY A 95 -7.96 -0.44 -8.72
C GLY A 95 -7.27 0.42 -7.65
N TRP A 96 -5.97 0.69 -7.80
CA TRP A 96 -5.21 1.48 -6.84
C TRP A 96 -5.79 2.89 -6.64
N GLN A 97 -6.32 3.52 -7.68
CA GLN A 97 -6.89 4.87 -7.61
C GLN A 97 -8.06 4.98 -6.61
N LYS A 98 -8.65 3.86 -6.22
CA LYS A 98 -9.72 3.86 -5.23
C LYS A 98 -9.24 4.18 -3.82
N GLN A 99 -8.00 3.85 -3.48
CA GLN A 99 -7.42 3.99 -2.15
C GLN A 99 -6.53 5.22 -2.04
N SER A 100 -6.11 5.54 -0.82
CA SER A 100 -5.20 6.66 -0.55
C SER A 100 -3.79 6.16 -0.22
N TYR A 101 -2.79 6.95 -0.60
CA TYR A 101 -1.37 6.63 -0.44
C TYR A 101 -0.61 7.87 0.01
N LEU A 102 0.29 7.70 0.98
CA LEU A 102 1.05 8.78 1.58
C LEU A 102 2.51 8.39 1.78
N SER A 103 3.43 9.24 1.37
CA SER A 103 4.83 9.18 1.79
C SER A 103 5.05 10.07 3.02
N LEU A 104 5.84 9.60 3.98
CA LEU A 104 6.22 10.39 5.16
C LEU A 104 7.41 11.32 4.88
N GLY A 105 8.18 11.05 3.81
CA GLY A 105 9.47 11.73 3.55
C GLY A 105 10.50 11.44 4.64
N GLY A 106 10.53 10.21 5.13
CA GLY A 106 11.28 9.68 6.26
C GLY A 106 10.36 8.94 7.23
N VAL A 107 10.62 9.06 8.52
CA VAL A 107 9.91 8.29 9.57
C VAL A 107 9.04 9.17 10.49
N GLY A 108 8.81 10.44 10.15
CA GLY A 108 8.05 11.39 10.97
C GLY A 108 6.53 11.19 10.90
N GLU A 109 5.81 11.66 11.90
CA GLU A 109 4.35 11.49 12.06
C GLU A 109 3.52 12.62 11.44
N LYS A 110 4.10 13.79 11.18
CA LYS A 110 3.35 15.01 10.80
C LYS A 110 2.44 14.82 9.59
N ALA A 111 2.97 14.19 8.53
CA ALA A 111 2.21 13.96 7.30
C ALA A 111 1.04 13.01 7.54
N LEU A 112 1.24 11.95 8.33
CA LEU A 112 0.19 10.99 8.66
C LEU A 112 -0.95 11.63 9.45
N LEU A 113 -0.63 12.31 10.55
CA LEU A 113 -1.64 12.95 11.40
C LEU A 113 -2.42 14.02 10.65
N ARG A 114 -1.74 14.84 9.82
CA ARG A 114 -2.42 15.81 8.97
C ARG A 114 -3.33 15.12 7.95
N PHE A 115 -2.85 14.10 7.24
CA PHE A 115 -3.63 13.39 6.23
C PHE A 115 -4.90 12.77 6.82
N LEU A 116 -4.82 12.18 8.00
CA LEU A 116 -5.98 11.60 8.69
C LEU A 116 -6.99 12.67 9.15
N SER A 117 -6.49 13.84 9.60
CA SER A 117 -7.34 14.98 9.94
C SER A 117 -8.14 15.49 8.73
N ASP A 118 -7.50 15.56 7.57
CA ASP A 118 -8.10 16.05 6.33
C ASP A 118 -9.03 14.99 5.68
N ARG A 119 -8.91 13.71 6.06
CA ARG A 119 -9.59 12.56 5.44
C ARG A 119 -10.33 11.68 6.46
N PRO A 120 -11.43 12.17 7.07
CA PRO A 120 -12.17 11.43 8.11
C PRO A 120 -12.86 10.15 7.62
N ASN A 121 -12.94 9.95 6.30
CA ASN A 121 -13.43 8.70 5.69
C ASN A 121 -12.45 7.53 5.83
N ILE A 122 -11.18 7.76 6.13
CA ILE A 122 -10.21 6.69 6.36
C ILE A 122 -10.56 5.93 7.64
N LYS A 123 -10.59 4.60 7.54
CA LYS A 123 -10.85 3.66 8.65
C LYS A 123 -9.66 2.77 8.93
N THR A 124 -8.93 2.41 7.89
CA THR A 124 -7.85 1.44 7.98
C THR A 124 -6.55 2.04 7.45
N VAL A 125 -5.49 1.92 8.23
CA VAL A 125 -4.15 2.40 7.89
C VAL A 125 -3.19 1.23 7.77
N TYR A 126 -2.52 1.13 6.65
CA TYR A 126 -1.47 0.15 6.38
C TYR A 126 -0.11 0.84 6.44
N LEU A 127 0.70 0.49 7.44
CA LEU A 127 2.07 0.98 7.57
C LEU A 127 2.99 0.11 6.71
N CYS A 128 3.43 0.63 5.59
CA CYS A 128 4.24 -0.01 4.56
C CYS A 128 5.68 0.54 4.58
N LEU A 129 6.23 0.83 5.76
CA LEU A 129 7.57 1.37 5.92
C LEU A 129 8.64 0.30 5.66
N ASP A 130 9.89 0.70 5.55
CA ASP A 130 11.02 -0.18 5.31
C ASP A 130 11.12 -1.32 6.35
N SER A 131 11.71 -2.44 5.93
CA SER A 131 11.89 -3.66 6.76
C SER A 131 13.18 -3.62 7.56
N ASP A 132 13.68 -2.42 7.90
CA ASP A 132 14.84 -2.22 8.77
C ASP A 132 14.42 -1.77 10.19
N GLN A 133 15.43 -1.58 11.07
CA GLN A 133 15.18 -1.19 12.46
C GLN A 133 14.48 0.17 12.54
N ALA A 134 14.88 1.14 11.72
CA ALA A 134 14.28 2.49 11.73
C ALA A 134 12.80 2.46 11.32
N GLY A 135 12.45 1.69 10.28
CA GLY A 135 11.07 1.48 9.86
C GLY A 135 10.23 0.75 10.91
N ASN A 136 10.79 -0.25 11.59
CA ASN A 136 10.10 -0.99 12.66
C ASN A 136 9.84 -0.10 13.88
N ASP A 137 10.83 0.69 14.31
CA ASP A 137 10.69 1.63 15.42
C ASP A 137 9.67 2.73 15.09
N ALA A 138 9.70 3.22 13.85
CA ALA A 138 8.73 4.19 13.36
C ALA A 138 7.30 3.61 13.37
N CYS A 139 7.10 2.39 12.90
CA CYS A 139 5.79 1.72 12.96
C CYS A 139 5.29 1.61 14.39
N SER A 140 6.13 1.16 15.33
CA SER A 140 5.78 1.03 16.75
C SER A 140 5.38 2.36 17.38
N ARG A 141 6.05 3.45 16.98
CA ARG A 141 5.73 4.82 17.41
C ARG A 141 4.44 5.31 16.79
N LEU A 142 4.26 5.14 15.47
CA LEU A 142 3.08 5.61 14.75
C LEU A 142 1.81 4.92 15.26
N VAL A 143 1.85 3.62 15.54
CA VAL A 143 0.71 2.87 16.13
C VAL A 143 0.27 3.51 17.46
N LYS A 144 1.23 3.91 18.31
CA LYS A 144 0.92 4.55 19.62
C LYS A 144 0.33 5.96 19.46
N LEU A 145 0.62 6.64 18.35
CA LEU A 145 0.14 8.00 18.07
C LEU A 145 -1.19 8.02 17.31
N MET A 146 -1.66 6.85 16.85
CA MET A 146 -2.92 6.79 16.10
C MET A 146 -4.10 7.17 17.00
N PRO A 147 -5.00 8.05 16.53
CA PRO A 147 -6.24 8.33 17.22
C PRO A 147 -7.11 7.06 17.38
N GLU A 148 -8.02 7.07 18.33
CA GLU A 148 -9.00 5.98 18.48
C GLU A 148 -9.88 5.85 17.21
N GLY A 149 -10.32 4.63 16.92
CA GLY A 149 -11.22 4.32 15.81
C GLY A 149 -10.56 3.93 14.50
N TYR A 150 -9.22 3.90 14.42
CA TYR A 150 -8.49 3.40 13.25
C TYR A 150 -8.04 1.95 13.46
N THR A 151 -8.25 1.12 12.43
CA THR A 151 -7.60 -0.20 12.35
C THR A 151 -6.23 -0.03 11.70
N VAL A 152 -5.17 -0.49 12.35
CA VAL A 152 -3.78 -0.33 11.87
C VAL A 152 -3.16 -1.68 11.61
N HIS A 153 -2.61 -1.85 10.40
CA HIS A 153 -1.89 -3.04 9.99
C HIS A 153 -0.47 -2.69 9.58
N ARG A 154 0.46 -3.61 9.76
CA ARG A 154 1.82 -3.55 9.23
C ARG A 154 1.91 -4.42 7.98
N LEU A 155 2.30 -3.83 6.84
CA LEU A 155 2.71 -4.58 5.65
C LEU A 155 4.23 -4.50 5.51
N LEU A 156 4.89 -5.66 5.53
CA LEU A 156 6.33 -5.75 5.38
C LEU A 156 6.70 -5.98 3.92
N PRO A 157 7.63 -5.21 3.34
CA PRO A 157 8.23 -5.56 2.08
C PRO A 157 9.07 -6.85 2.23
N LEU A 158 9.12 -7.68 1.18
CA LEU A 158 9.88 -8.93 1.17
C LEU A 158 11.40 -8.70 1.24
N TYR A 159 11.85 -7.57 0.71
CA TYR A 159 13.23 -7.07 0.78
C TYR A 159 13.29 -5.88 1.74
N LYS A 160 14.33 -5.08 1.67
CA LYS A 160 14.48 -3.92 2.55
C LYS A 160 13.34 -2.92 2.40
N ASP A 161 12.98 -2.59 1.16
CA ASP A 161 11.97 -1.61 0.80
C ASP A 161 11.09 -2.09 -0.38
N TRP A 162 10.04 -1.36 -0.70
CA TRP A 162 9.12 -1.73 -1.78
C TRP A 162 9.73 -1.55 -3.17
N ASN A 163 10.74 -0.70 -3.32
CA ASN A 163 11.44 -0.57 -4.59
C ASN A 163 12.33 -1.78 -4.87
N GLU A 164 12.99 -2.34 -3.87
CA GLU A 164 13.72 -3.60 -4.02
C GLU A 164 12.76 -4.75 -4.39
N VAL A 165 11.58 -4.83 -3.75
CA VAL A 165 10.54 -5.82 -4.13
C VAL A 165 10.17 -5.67 -5.60
N LEU A 166 9.94 -4.43 -6.07
CA LEU A 166 9.60 -4.18 -7.47
C LEU A 166 10.73 -4.58 -8.43
N GLN A 167 11.97 -4.27 -8.09
CA GLN A 167 13.13 -4.60 -8.91
C GLN A 167 13.32 -6.11 -9.06
N HIS A 168 12.96 -6.89 -8.05
CA HIS A 168 13.03 -8.36 -8.04
C HIS A 168 11.69 -9.05 -8.39
N ARG A 169 10.70 -8.29 -8.88
CA ARG A 169 9.36 -8.85 -9.14
C ARG A 169 9.33 -10.07 -10.06
N ALA A 170 10.30 -10.20 -11.00
CA ALA A 170 10.42 -11.35 -11.88
C ALA A 170 10.89 -12.62 -11.15
N GLU A 171 11.58 -12.47 -10.02
CA GLU A 171 12.09 -13.56 -9.18
C GLU A 171 11.05 -14.00 -8.14
N ILE A 172 10.06 -13.14 -7.86
CA ILE A 172 8.95 -13.44 -6.95
C ILE A 172 7.95 -14.35 -7.68
N THR A 173 8.35 -15.61 -7.89
CA THR A 173 7.49 -16.64 -8.50
C THR A 173 6.47 -17.20 -7.50
N ASP A 174 6.63 -16.92 -6.21
CA ASP A 174 5.77 -17.42 -5.17
C ASP A 174 4.51 -16.59 -5.01
N GLY A 175 3.43 -17.07 -5.62
CA GLY A 175 2.08 -16.52 -5.40
C GLY A 175 1.62 -16.51 -3.93
N LYS A 176 2.41 -17.09 -3.00
CA LYS A 176 2.19 -17.02 -1.56
C LYS A 176 2.47 -15.62 -1.02
N TYR A 177 3.61 -15.00 -1.39
CA TYR A 177 3.93 -13.65 -0.96
C TYR A 177 2.91 -12.63 -1.46
N LEU A 178 2.55 -12.69 -2.75
CA LEU A 178 1.51 -11.83 -3.32
C LEU A 178 0.15 -12.10 -2.66
N ARG A 179 -0.15 -13.33 -2.29
CA ARG A 179 -1.37 -13.67 -1.54
C ARG A 179 -1.32 -13.13 -0.11
N GLU A 180 -0.24 -13.28 0.61
CA GLU A 180 -0.10 -12.75 1.97
C GLU A 180 -0.15 -11.22 1.98
N ALA A 181 0.50 -10.54 1.04
CA ALA A 181 0.38 -9.11 0.85
C ALA A 181 -1.06 -8.71 0.44
N ILE A 182 -1.74 -9.50 -0.41
CA ILE A 182 -3.13 -9.28 -0.81
C ILE A 182 -4.10 -9.64 0.33
N TYR A 183 -3.83 -10.67 1.13
CA TYR A 183 -4.65 -11.01 2.31
C TYR A 183 -4.54 -9.95 3.40
N GLY A 184 -3.38 -9.32 3.57
CA GLY A 184 -3.27 -8.11 4.39
C GLY A 184 -4.11 -6.93 3.87
N LEU A 185 -4.48 -6.94 2.58
CA LEU A 185 -5.34 -5.94 1.93
C LEU A 185 -6.83 -6.32 1.92
N LYS A 186 -7.15 -7.58 2.11
CA LYS A 186 -8.51 -8.04 2.40
C LYS A 186 -8.71 -8.01 3.91
N GLU A 187 -9.91 -7.71 4.35
CA GLU A 187 -10.28 -8.02 5.74
C GLU A 187 -9.83 -9.45 6.04
N PRO A 188 -9.21 -9.69 7.22
CA PRO A 188 -8.91 -11.05 7.60
C PRO A 188 -10.18 -11.87 7.37
N PRO A 189 -10.09 -13.07 6.80
CA PRO A 189 -11.24 -13.94 6.73
C PRO A 189 -11.81 -13.91 8.16
N GLN A 190 -13.09 -13.57 8.28
CA GLN A 190 -13.78 -13.76 9.55
C GLN A 190 -13.38 -15.16 9.96
N GLU A 191 -12.84 -15.29 11.17
CA GLU A 191 -12.53 -16.62 11.68
C GLU A 191 -13.81 -17.41 11.48
N GLU A 192 -13.84 -18.20 10.41
CA GLU A 192 -14.79 -19.27 10.34
C GLU A 192 -14.41 -20.11 11.54
N THR A 193 -15.15 -19.97 12.60
CA THR A 193 -15.11 -20.91 13.70
C THR A 193 -15.36 -22.25 13.03
N VAL A 194 -14.29 -22.99 12.81
CA VAL A 194 -14.39 -24.38 12.33
C VAL A 194 -15.07 -25.11 13.45
N GLU A 195 -16.38 -25.21 13.34
CA GLU A 195 -17.20 -26.00 14.24
C GLU A 195 -16.83 -27.46 13.94
N ILE A 196 -15.95 -28.00 14.78
CA ILE A 196 -15.57 -29.43 14.69
C ILE A 196 -16.78 -30.25 15.16
N ILE A 197 -17.66 -30.56 14.23
CA ILE A 197 -18.77 -31.47 14.46
C ILE A 197 -18.16 -32.87 14.47
N ARG A 198 -18.29 -33.58 15.58
CA ARG A 198 -17.89 -34.99 15.65
C ARG A 198 -18.78 -35.80 14.70
N MET A 199 -18.19 -36.72 13.94
CA MET A 199 -18.95 -37.59 13.02
C MET A 199 -20.11 -38.32 13.68
N SER A 200 -20.05 -38.55 15.01
CA SER A 200 -21.12 -39.16 15.81
C SER A 200 -22.31 -38.22 16.09
N GLU A 201 -22.15 -36.92 15.80
CA GLU A 201 -23.19 -35.88 16.01
C GLU A 201 -23.85 -35.45 14.68
N VAL A 202 -23.44 -36.06 13.57
CA VAL A 202 -24.01 -35.80 12.25
C VAL A 202 -25.15 -36.77 12.01
N ASP A 203 -26.37 -36.28 11.98
CA ASP A 203 -27.52 -37.07 11.51
C ASP A 203 -27.31 -37.43 10.03
N THR A 204 -27.24 -38.74 9.78
CA THR A 204 -27.16 -39.27 8.42
C THR A 204 -28.45 -39.04 7.67
N GLN A 205 -28.50 -38.02 6.81
CA GLN A 205 -29.59 -37.86 5.87
C GLN A 205 -29.45 -38.81 4.70
N THR A 206 -30.53 -39.49 4.36
CA THR A 206 -30.60 -40.32 3.14
C THR A 206 -30.50 -39.41 1.93
N VAL A 207 -29.45 -39.60 1.11
CA VAL A 207 -29.26 -38.84 -0.12
C VAL A 207 -30.12 -39.39 -1.20
N GLU A 208 -31.07 -38.60 -1.71
CA GLU A 208 -31.79 -38.95 -2.93
C GLU A 208 -30.89 -38.68 -4.14
N TRP A 209 -30.71 -39.66 -4.98
CA TRP A 209 -29.83 -39.58 -6.13
C TRP A 209 -30.67 -39.38 -7.42
N LEU A 210 -30.28 -38.39 -8.23
CA LEU A 210 -30.73 -38.30 -9.61
C LEU A 210 -30.06 -39.36 -10.48
N TRP A 211 -28.82 -39.70 -10.17
CA TRP A 211 -28.04 -40.74 -10.79
C TRP A 211 -27.00 -41.29 -9.81
N GLU A 212 -27.32 -42.42 -9.20
CA GLU A 212 -26.47 -43.05 -8.16
C GLU A 212 -25.19 -43.62 -8.76
N PRO A 213 -23.99 -43.44 -8.17
CA PRO A 213 -23.69 -42.61 -6.99
C PRO A 213 -23.15 -41.18 -7.37
N TYR A 214 -23.43 -40.70 -8.56
CA TYR A 214 -22.72 -39.57 -9.17
C TYR A 214 -23.42 -38.19 -9.01
N ILE A 215 -24.73 -38.16 -9.02
CA ILE A 215 -25.49 -36.89 -8.98
C ILE A 215 -26.54 -36.92 -7.89
N PRO A 216 -26.28 -36.27 -6.73
CA PRO A 216 -27.30 -36.08 -5.69
C PRO A 216 -28.36 -35.06 -6.12
N PHE A 217 -29.61 -35.36 -5.82
CA PHE A 217 -30.74 -34.49 -6.16
C PHE A 217 -30.62 -33.13 -5.42
N GLY A 218 -30.78 -32.03 -6.15
CA GLY A 218 -30.74 -30.67 -5.55
C GLY A 218 -29.35 -30.09 -5.36
N LYS A 219 -28.26 -30.74 -5.84
CA LYS A 219 -26.91 -30.18 -5.82
C LYS A 219 -26.36 -30.02 -7.24
N VAL A 220 -25.71 -28.89 -7.49
CA VAL A 220 -25.00 -28.62 -8.75
C VAL A 220 -23.59 -29.19 -8.62
N THR A 221 -23.26 -30.16 -9.48
CA THR A 221 -21.87 -30.61 -9.64
C THR A 221 -21.21 -29.73 -10.71
N ILE A 222 -20.11 -29.06 -10.35
CA ILE A 222 -19.25 -28.27 -11.26
C ILE A 222 -18.09 -29.15 -11.68
#